data_a57b4354e88955434ca97ba139cecc79
#
_entry.id   a57b4354e88955434ca97ba139cecc79
#
_cell.length_a   1.000
_cell.length_b   1.000
_cell.length_c   1.000
_cell.angle_alpha   90.00
_cell.angle_beta   90.00
_cell.angle_gamma   90.00
#
_symmetry.space_group_name_H-M   'P 1'
#
loop_
_entity.id
_entity.type
_entity.pdbx_description
1 polymer ?
#
loop_
_entity_poly.entity_id
_entity_poly.type
_entity_poly.pdbx_seq_one_letter_code
_entity_poly.pdbx_strand_id
1 'polypeptide(L)'
;SAASDVYKRQSLGYVHAMAHQLGGFYNLPHGVCNAILLPHVEEFNLIGNANRFRDIAKAMGENIDGLSTMEAARKAIAAIRQLSEQVGIPQNLRSLGVKEEDYEIMAENAMKDVCQLTNPRKATKEQVIGIFKAAY
;
A
#
# COMPACT_ATOMS: atom_id res chain seq x y z
N SER A 1 6.64 12.17 13.11
CA SER A 1 8.06 12.17 12.69
C SER A 1 8.18 12.49 11.21
N ALA A 2 9.38 12.87 10.76
CA ALA A 2 9.64 13.15 9.34
C ALA A 2 9.34 11.92 8.47
N ALA A 3 9.72 10.73 8.90
CA ALA A 3 9.42 9.48 8.20
C ALA A 3 7.92 9.25 8.08
N SER A 4 7.17 9.48 9.16
CA SER A 4 5.72 9.34 9.18
C SER A 4 5.04 10.33 8.23
N ASP A 5 5.52 11.58 8.18
CA ASP A 5 4.94 12.61 7.31
C ASP A 5 5.20 12.32 5.84
N VAL A 6 6.41 11.91 5.49
CA VAL A 6 6.77 11.52 4.11
C VAL A 6 5.91 10.32 3.69
N TYR A 7 5.78 9.35 4.57
CA TYR A 7 4.99 8.16 4.38
C TYR A 7 3.51 8.49 4.10
N LYS A 8 2.91 9.35 4.92
CA LYS A 8 1.52 9.78 4.74
C LYS A 8 1.27 10.45 3.39
N ARG A 9 2.22 11.29 2.94
CA ARG A 9 2.11 11.96 1.65
C ARG A 9 2.18 11.02 0.46
N GLN A 10 2.94 9.90 0.60
CA GLN A 10 3.16 8.94 -0.47
C GLN A 10 2.02 7.93 -0.62
N SER A 11 1.24 7.70 0.44
CA SER A 11 0.36 6.53 0.53
C SER A 11 -1.13 6.83 0.45
N LEU A 12 -1.53 8.08 0.17
CA LEU A 12 -2.95 8.46 0.22
C LEU A 12 -3.79 7.92 -0.94
N GLY A 13 -3.22 7.78 -2.13
CA GLY A 13 -3.97 7.48 -3.34
C GLY A 13 -4.76 6.17 -3.31
N TYR A 14 -4.20 5.13 -3.88
CA TYR A 14 -4.90 3.84 -3.99
C TYR A 14 -5.13 3.13 -2.67
N VAL A 15 -4.28 3.37 -1.65
CA VAL A 15 -4.53 2.79 -0.31
C VAL A 15 -5.91 3.21 0.18
N HIS A 16 -6.20 4.50 0.18
CA HIS A 16 -7.50 5.02 0.63
C HIS A 16 -8.64 4.61 -0.27
N ALA A 17 -8.46 4.69 -1.58
CA ALA A 17 -9.49 4.31 -2.54
C ALA A 17 -9.88 2.84 -2.40
N MET A 18 -8.90 1.95 -2.25
CA MET A 18 -9.14 0.52 -2.07
C MET A 18 -9.70 0.20 -0.67
N ALA A 19 -9.21 0.87 0.36
CA ALA A 19 -9.71 0.68 1.73
C ALA A 19 -11.16 1.12 1.87
N HIS A 20 -11.59 2.16 1.17
CA HIS A 20 -12.99 2.58 1.13
C HIS A 20 -13.89 1.46 0.61
N GLN A 21 -13.44 0.71 -0.38
CA GLN A 21 -14.20 -0.41 -0.93
C GLN A 21 -14.33 -1.56 0.07
N LEU A 22 -13.25 -1.89 0.76
CA LEU A 22 -13.27 -2.92 1.79
C LEU A 22 -14.18 -2.53 2.96
N GLY A 23 -14.16 -1.28 3.36
CA GLY A 23 -15.06 -0.75 4.39
C GLY A 23 -16.52 -0.81 3.96
N GLY A 24 -16.82 -0.44 2.71
CA GLY A 24 -18.18 -0.45 2.18
C GLY A 24 -18.73 -1.84 1.93
N PHE A 25 -17.95 -2.76 1.39
CA PHE A 25 -18.39 -4.12 1.03
C PHE A 25 -18.41 -5.07 2.22
N TYR A 26 -17.47 -4.95 3.16
CA TYR A 26 -17.25 -5.92 4.23
C TYR A 26 -17.33 -5.31 5.62
N ASN A 27 -17.58 -4.02 5.74
CA ASN A 27 -17.65 -3.32 7.02
C ASN A 27 -16.39 -3.52 7.88
N LEU A 28 -15.23 -3.52 7.26
CA LEU A 28 -13.94 -3.70 7.94
C LEU A 28 -13.42 -2.37 8.50
N PRO A 29 -12.66 -2.40 9.62
CA PRO A 29 -12.04 -1.19 10.15
C PRO A 29 -11.10 -0.55 9.15
N HIS A 30 -11.22 0.76 8.95
CA HIS A 30 -10.43 1.51 7.95
C HIS A 30 -8.93 1.39 8.18
N GLY A 31 -8.48 1.53 9.43
CA GLY A 31 -7.06 1.44 9.76
C GLY A 31 -6.45 0.08 9.46
N VAL A 32 -7.19 -0.99 9.68
CA VAL A 32 -6.73 -2.36 9.37
C VAL A 32 -6.61 -2.53 7.86
N CYS A 33 -7.60 -2.08 7.09
CA CYS A 33 -7.56 -2.15 5.63
C CYS A 33 -6.38 -1.36 5.07
N ASN A 34 -6.16 -0.14 5.56
CA ASN A 34 -5.01 0.67 5.16
C ASN A 34 -3.69 -0.07 5.42
N ALA A 35 -3.53 -0.63 6.61
CA ALA A 35 -2.29 -1.28 6.99
C ALA A 35 -1.99 -2.53 6.15
N ILE A 36 -3.02 -3.30 5.78
CA ILE A 36 -2.86 -4.49 4.95
C ILE A 36 -2.50 -4.11 3.51
N LEU A 37 -3.20 -3.11 2.96
CA LEU A 37 -3.02 -2.70 1.56
C LEU A 37 -1.73 -1.92 1.32
N LEU A 38 -1.26 -1.20 2.32
CA LEU A 38 -0.19 -0.23 2.18
C LEU A 38 1.09 -0.81 1.56
N PRO A 39 1.68 -1.91 2.06
CA PRO A 39 2.91 -2.43 1.46
C PRO A 39 2.72 -2.85 -0.01
N HIS A 40 1.55 -3.33 -0.37
CA HIS A 40 1.26 -3.76 -1.74
C HIS A 40 1.07 -2.59 -2.69
N VAL A 41 0.39 -1.54 -2.26
CA VAL A 41 0.24 -0.30 -3.04
C VAL A 41 1.59 0.40 -3.19
N GLU A 42 2.38 0.44 -2.12
CA GLU A 42 3.70 1.07 -2.16
C GLU A 42 4.67 0.29 -3.06
N GLU A 43 4.57 -1.02 -3.11
CA GLU A 43 5.35 -1.82 -4.06
C GLU A 43 4.98 -1.49 -5.51
N PHE A 44 3.70 -1.28 -5.79
CA PHE A 44 3.25 -0.76 -7.09
C PHE A 44 3.82 0.63 -7.37
N ASN A 45 3.80 1.52 -6.39
CA ASN A 45 4.29 2.89 -6.53
C ASN A 45 5.82 2.97 -6.68
N LEU A 46 6.54 1.92 -6.29
CA LEU A 46 7.99 1.87 -6.34
C LEU A 46 8.53 2.14 -7.74
N ILE A 47 7.84 1.66 -8.78
CA ILE A 47 8.24 1.87 -10.16
C ILE A 47 8.13 3.36 -10.51
N GLY A 48 9.25 3.96 -10.90
CA GLY A 48 9.33 5.38 -11.21
C GLY A 48 9.52 6.30 -10.00
N ASN A 49 9.48 5.77 -8.78
CA ASN A 49 9.58 6.54 -7.54
C ASN A 49 10.65 6.00 -6.57
N ALA A 50 11.59 5.20 -7.07
CA ALA A 50 12.57 4.51 -6.23
C ALA A 50 13.40 5.45 -5.33
N ASN A 51 13.74 6.65 -5.82
CA ASN A 51 14.49 7.63 -5.01
C ASN A 51 13.73 8.06 -3.76
N ARG A 52 12.41 8.25 -3.87
CA ARG A 52 11.57 8.63 -2.73
C ARG A 52 11.54 7.52 -1.68
N PHE A 53 11.42 6.26 -2.12
CA PHE A 53 11.39 5.11 -1.21
C PHE A 53 12.75 4.87 -0.57
N ARG A 54 13.86 5.12 -1.30
CA ARG A 54 15.18 5.10 -0.70
C ARG A 54 15.28 6.10 0.45
N ASP A 55 14.79 7.32 0.25
CA ASP A 55 14.81 8.36 1.27
C ASP A 55 13.92 7.98 2.47
N ILE A 56 12.78 7.32 2.22
CA ILE A 56 11.92 6.79 3.27
C ILE A 56 12.66 5.72 4.09
N ALA A 57 13.35 4.79 3.43
CA ALA A 57 14.13 3.77 4.12
C ALA A 57 15.16 4.37 5.05
N LYS A 58 15.90 5.37 4.56
CA LYS A 58 16.88 6.11 5.36
C LYS A 58 16.23 6.80 6.55
N ALA A 59 15.09 7.47 6.33
CA ALA A 59 14.36 8.16 7.39
C ALA A 59 13.81 7.19 8.45
N MET A 60 13.54 5.94 8.07
CA MET A 60 13.10 4.88 9.00
C MET A 60 14.26 4.23 9.76
N GLY A 61 15.49 4.65 9.52
CA GLY A 61 16.67 4.12 10.19
C GLY A 61 17.27 2.88 9.56
N GLU A 62 16.88 2.52 8.35
CA GLU A 62 17.45 1.38 7.64
C GLU A 62 18.86 1.70 7.12
N ASN A 63 19.75 0.72 7.17
CA ASN A 63 21.08 0.83 6.60
C ASN A 63 20.98 0.59 5.09
N ILE A 64 21.23 1.65 4.31
CA ILE A 64 21.16 1.60 2.84
C ILE A 64 22.54 1.69 2.18
N ASP A 65 23.61 1.67 2.96
CA ASP A 65 24.97 1.79 2.45
C ASP A 65 25.31 0.60 1.53
N GLY A 66 25.88 0.91 0.36
CA GLY A 66 26.25 -0.09 -0.63
C GLY A 66 25.10 -0.69 -1.44
N LEU A 67 23.88 -0.23 -1.24
CA LEU A 67 22.70 -0.73 -1.96
C LEU A 67 22.42 0.13 -3.19
N SER A 68 21.88 -0.49 -4.24
CA SER A 68 21.30 0.25 -5.35
C SER A 68 20.07 1.03 -4.88
N THR A 69 19.64 2.02 -5.67
CA THR A 69 18.43 2.80 -5.35
C THR A 69 17.22 1.87 -5.19
N MET A 70 17.05 0.89 -6.07
CA MET A 70 15.94 -0.05 -6.02
C MET A 70 16.01 -0.96 -4.79
N GLU A 71 17.20 -1.48 -4.46
CA GLU A 71 17.40 -2.30 -3.28
C GLU A 71 17.09 -1.52 -1.99
N ALA A 72 17.55 -0.27 -1.90
CA ALA A 72 17.26 0.60 -0.77
C ALA A 72 15.77 0.89 -0.66
N ALA A 73 15.12 1.15 -1.80
CA ALA A 73 13.67 1.38 -1.84
C ALA A 73 12.86 0.17 -1.37
N ARG A 74 13.27 -1.03 -1.75
CA ARG A 74 12.62 -2.28 -1.28
C ARG A 74 12.78 -2.48 0.22
N LYS A 75 13.83 -1.98 0.82
CA LYS A 75 13.99 -1.99 2.29
C LYS A 75 12.92 -1.16 2.99
N ALA A 76 12.48 -0.05 2.40
CA ALA A 76 11.39 0.73 2.95
C ALA A 76 10.11 -0.10 3.05
N ILE A 77 9.76 -0.83 1.99
CA ILE A 77 8.57 -1.67 1.95
C ILE A 77 8.68 -2.82 2.97
N ALA A 78 9.83 -3.46 3.06
CA ALA A 78 10.08 -4.51 4.04
C ALA A 78 9.93 -4.00 5.48
N ALA A 79 10.44 -2.80 5.77
CA ALA A 79 10.31 -2.17 7.09
C ALA A 79 8.85 -1.87 7.43
N ILE A 80 8.06 -1.43 6.46
CA ILE A 80 6.63 -1.18 6.62
C ILE A 80 5.90 -2.48 6.97
N ARG A 81 6.17 -3.57 6.27
CA ARG A 81 5.58 -4.88 6.56
C ARG A 81 5.95 -5.37 7.95
N GLN A 82 7.21 -5.26 8.32
CA GLN A 82 7.69 -5.68 9.63
C GLN A 82 7.00 -4.90 10.75
N LEU A 83 6.83 -3.59 10.58
CA LEU A 83 6.15 -2.77 11.57
C LEU A 83 4.69 -3.22 11.74
N SER A 84 3.98 -3.49 10.66
CA SER A 84 2.60 -3.99 10.70
C SER A 84 2.50 -5.33 11.44
N GLU A 85 3.43 -6.25 11.19
CA GLU A 85 3.48 -7.53 11.88
C GLU A 85 3.72 -7.35 13.38
N GLN A 86 4.63 -6.46 13.76
CA GLN A 86 4.97 -6.21 15.16
C GLN A 86 3.80 -5.66 15.97
N VAL A 87 2.91 -4.87 15.35
CA VAL A 87 1.73 -4.33 16.02
C VAL A 87 0.49 -5.23 15.89
N GLY A 88 0.64 -6.42 15.30
CA GLY A 88 -0.42 -7.42 15.25
C GLY A 88 -1.46 -7.22 14.15
N ILE A 89 -1.17 -6.45 13.11
CA ILE A 89 -2.07 -6.29 11.98
C ILE A 89 -2.11 -7.58 11.16
N PRO A 90 -3.30 -8.10 10.79
CA PRO A 90 -3.40 -9.21 9.84
C PRO A 90 -2.68 -8.88 8.53
N GLN A 91 -1.97 -9.86 7.97
CA GLN A 91 -1.11 -9.60 6.80
C GLN A 91 -1.79 -9.93 5.47
N ASN A 92 -3.05 -10.35 5.49
CA ASN A 92 -3.78 -10.66 4.27
C ASN A 92 -5.27 -10.41 4.41
N LEU A 93 -5.93 -10.15 3.28
CA LEU A 93 -7.37 -9.90 3.22
C LEU A 93 -8.18 -11.18 3.41
N ARG A 94 -7.61 -12.32 3.06
CA ARG A 94 -8.28 -13.62 3.17
C ARG A 94 -8.74 -13.90 4.60
N SER A 95 -7.90 -13.60 5.59
CA SER A 95 -8.23 -13.82 7.00
C SER A 95 -9.39 -12.94 7.50
N LEU A 96 -9.72 -11.88 6.76
CA LEU A 96 -10.81 -10.97 7.08
C LEU A 96 -12.11 -11.30 6.33
N GLY A 97 -12.14 -12.40 5.58
CA GLY A 97 -13.33 -12.84 4.85
C GLY A 97 -13.55 -12.18 3.50
N VAL A 98 -12.57 -11.46 2.97
CA VAL A 98 -12.65 -10.84 1.65
C VAL A 98 -12.66 -11.94 0.58
N LYS A 99 -13.50 -11.80 -0.44
CA LYS A 99 -13.67 -12.78 -1.51
C LYS A 99 -13.11 -12.26 -2.83
N GLU A 100 -12.41 -13.14 -3.57
CA GLU A 100 -11.83 -12.79 -4.87
C GLU A 100 -12.89 -12.35 -5.89
N GLU A 101 -14.10 -12.88 -5.80
CA GLU A 101 -15.19 -12.54 -6.72
C GLU A 101 -15.59 -11.05 -6.67
N ASP A 102 -15.27 -10.36 -5.58
CA ASP A 102 -15.58 -8.94 -5.40
C ASP A 102 -14.47 -8.01 -5.87
N TYR A 103 -13.31 -8.52 -6.25
CA TYR A 103 -12.17 -7.69 -6.65
C TYR A 103 -12.47 -6.79 -7.84
N GLU A 104 -13.19 -7.32 -8.83
CA GLU A 104 -13.47 -6.56 -10.06
C GLU A 104 -14.31 -5.33 -9.77
N ILE A 105 -15.40 -5.47 -9.02
CA ILE A 105 -16.27 -4.35 -8.69
C ILE A 105 -15.60 -3.38 -7.72
N MET A 106 -14.84 -3.88 -6.76
CA MET A 106 -14.08 -3.02 -5.84
C MET A 106 -13.02 -2.22 -6.59
N ALA A 107 -12.30 -2.83 -7.51
CA ALA A 107 -11.31 -2.13 -8.32
C ALA A 107 -11.95 -1.06 -9.20
N GLU A 108 -13.07 -1.37 -9.82
CA GLU A 108 -13.82 -0.41 -10.64
C GLU A 108 -14.25 0.80 -9.81
N ASN A 109 -14.80 0.57 -8.63
CA ASN A 109 -15.20 1.64 -7.72
C ASN A 109 -14.00 2.44 -7.19
N ALA A 110 -12.90 1.78 -6.87
CA ALA A 110 -11.68 2.45 -6.42
C ALA A 110 -11.13 3.40 -7.49
N MET A 111 -11.23 3.02 -8.76
CA MET A 111 -10.79 3.87 -9.87
C MET A 111 -11.64 5.14 -10.01
N LYS A 112 -12.85 5.16 -9.50
CA LYS A 112 -13.74 6.33 -9.48
C LYS A 112 -13.56 7.18 -8.23
N ASP A 113 -12.87 6.69 -7.22
CA ASP A 113 -12.64 7.41 -5.97
C ASP A 113 -11.64 8.55 -6.20
N VAL A 114 -11.98 9.74 -5.70
CA VAL A 114 -11.12 10.93 -5.85
C VAL A 114 -9.77 10.75 -5.18
N CYS A 115 -9.65 9.91 -4.16
CA CYS A 115 -8.40 9.66 -3.48
C CYS A 115 -7.33 9.06 -4.40
N GLN A 116 -7.72 8.34 -5.46
CA GLN A 116 -6.75 7.76 -6.39
C GLN A 116 -5.97 8.83 -7.17
N LEU A 117 -6.52 10.03 -7.28
CA LEU A 117 -5.86 11.14 -8.00
C LEU A 117 -4.56 11.59 -7.33
N THR A 118 -4.41 11.35 -6.04
CA THR A 118 -3.20 11.72 -5.28
C THR A 118 -2.11 10.65 -5.32
N ASN A 119 -2.38 9.50 -5.95
CA ASN A 119 -1.39 8.42 -6.02
C ASN A 119 -0.24 8.81 -6.96
N PRO A 120 1.03 8.57 -6.57
CA PRO A 120 2.18 8.96 -7.37
C PRO A 120 2.33 8.19 -8.69
N ARG A 121 1.61 7.08 -8.87
CA ARG A 121 1.60 6.30 -10.11
C ARG A 121 0.18 5.94 -10.49
N LYS A 122 -0.19 6.18 -11.75
CA LYS A 122 -1.49 5.78 -12.26
C LYS A 122 -1.56 4.27 -12.48
N ALA A 123 -2.69 3.69 -12.13
CA ALA A 123 -2.96 2.26 -12.32
C ALA A 123 -4.13 2.05 -13.26
N THR A 124 -4.13 0.91 -13.94
CA THR A 124 -5.31 0.40 -14.63
C THR A 124 -6.17 -0.39 -13.64
N LYS A 125 -7.42 -0.66 -14.01
CA LYS A 125 -8.31 -1.52 -13.21
C LYS A 125 -7.66 -2.89 -12.94
N GLU A 126 -7.04 -3.49 -13.95
CA GLU A 126 -6.36 -4.78 -13.82
C GLU A 126 -5.19 -4.74 -12.84
N GLN A 127 -4.47 -3.64 -12.80
CA GLN A 127 -3.38 -3.44 -11.83
C GLN A 127 -3.93 -3.31 -10.41
N VAL A 128 -5.04 -2.61 -10.22
CA VAL A 128 -5.70 -2.51 -8.90
C VAL A 128 -6.19 -3.89 -8.45
N ILE A 129 -6.78 -4.68 -9.35
CA ILE A 129 -7.15 -6.07 -9.06
C ILE A 129 -5.92 -6.87 -8.64
N GLY A 130 -4.80 -6.69 -9.33
CA GLY A 130 -3.52 -7.33 -8.99
C GLY A 130 -3.03 -6.99 -7.59
N ILE A 131 -3.22 -5.74 -7.15
CA ILE A 131 -2.88 -5.31 -5.79
C ILE A 131 -3.77 -6.03 -4.77
N PHE A 132 -5.07 -6.11 -5.01
CA PHE A 132 -5.97 -6.89 -4.14
C PHE A 132 -5.56 -8.36 -4.06
N LYS A 133 -5.21 -8.97 -5.19
CA LYS A 133 -4.74 -10.37 -5.22
C LYS A 133 -3.45 -10.56 -4.42
N ALA A 134 -2.51 -9.62 -4.52
CA ALA A 134 -1.27 -9.68 -3.77
C ALA A 134 -1.52 -9.57 -2.26
N ALA A 135 -2.54 -8.83 -1.85
CA ALA A 135 -2.92 -8.65 -0.44
C ALA A 135 -3.80 -9.80 0.09
N TYR A 136 -4.30 -10.66 -0.77
CA TYR A 136 -5.18 -11.76 -0.41
C TYR A 136 -4.43 -12.85 0.35
#